data_8e0112cbac7a4e402a8b19cc0d453834
#
_entry.id   8e0112cbac7a4e402a8b19cc0d453834
#
_cell.length_a   1.000
_cell.length_b   1.000
_cell.length_c   1.000
_cell.angle_alpha   90.00
_cell.angle_beta   90.00
_cell.angle_gamma   90.00
#
_symmetry.space_group_name_H-M   'P 1'
#
loop_
_entity.id
_entity.type
_entity.pdbx_description
1 polymer ?
#
loop_
_entity_poly.entity_id
_entity_poly.type
_entity_poly.pdbx_seq_one_letter_code
_entity_poly.pdbx_strand_id
1 'polypeptide(L)'
;MVCNRMESNHDIKVDVLIEEAWILFREKARNVADRPSIEPTAHKVVKECGGLPLAIIVVGCAMKGKYNVHVWENALRALHEATMEIEGMECEVFVPLKYSYDQLQDENIRQCFLYCSLYPEDYQIENNNLAECWTCEGLLGRVDSLKDARNKGHSLIEKLIDSCMIEEVPGLDSYVKLHDVIRDVAICIGSTREGGLIVEAGLGLKEARRVEEWGEAQRISLMRNEMERLPNPPLCLALATLMLNRNKKLNNIPEGFFECMEALKVLDLRGTSIYSLPQSLSNLKNLRFLSLHACENLVDIPPVGQLQQLQVLDLYNTKIKRLPEGMGELVNLKLLNP
;
A
#
# COMPACT_ATOMS: atom_id res chain seq x y z
N MET A 1 5.68 3.56 30.47
CA MET A 1 6.06 2.12 30.53
C MET A 1 7.13 1.71 29.50
N VAL A 2 7.19 2.31 28.32
CA VAL A 2 8.21 1.99 27.31
C VAL A 2 9.60 2.39 27.76
N CYS A 3 9.79 3.61 28.30
CA CYS A 3 11.07 4.13 28.78
C CYS A 3 11.71 3.25 29.87
N ASN A 4 10.92 2.66 30.77
CA ASN A 4 11.42 1.73 31.79
C ASN A 4 11.97 0.42 31.21
N ARG A 5 11.56 0.01 30.00
CA ARG A 5 12.09 -1.18 29.32
C ARG A 5 13.35 -0.86 28.52
N MET A 6 13.57 0.43 28.19
CA MET A 6 14.73 0.90 27.43
C MET A 6 15.91 1.35 28.31
N GLU A 7 15.76 1.28 29.66
CA GLU A 7 16.76 1.75 30.63
C GLU A 7 17.25 3.18 30.35
N SER A 8 16.32 4.06 29.91
CA SER A 8 16.65 5.44 29.60
C SER A 8 16.97 6.22 30.87
N ASN A 9 18.05 7.00 30.84
CA ASN A 9 18.49 7.84 31.97
C ASN A 9 17.73 9.18 32.05
N HIS A 10 17.03 9.56 30.99
CA HIS A 10 16.22 10.78 30.92
C HIS A 10 14.98 10.55 30.08
N ASP A 11 13.83 10.82 30.67
CA ASP A 11 12.52 10.77 30.03
C ASP A 11 12.09 12.21 29.71
N ILE A 12 11.95 12.53 28.41
CA ILE A 12 11.33 13.78 27.98
C ILE A 12 9.90 13.47 27.59
N LYS A 13 8.95 14.00 28.37
CA LYS A 13 7.55 13.96 27.99
C LYS A 13 7.29 15.02 26.93
N VAL A 14 6.94 14.59 25.72
CA VAL A 14 6.44 15.49 24.68
C VAL A 14 4.95 15.70 24.95
N ASP A 15 4.57 16.90 25.30
CA ASP A 15 3.17 17.24 25.53
C ASP A 15 2.42 17.31 24.19
N VAL A 16 1.13 16.90 24.23
CA VAL A 16 0.23 17.05 23.08
C VAL A 16 -0.01 18.53 22.78
N LEU A 17 -0.25 18.86 21.51
CA LEU A 17 -0.59 20.21 21.10
C LEU A 17 -1.92 20.63 21.72
N ILE A 18 -1.95 21.72 22.45
CA ILE A 18 -3.18 22.29 23.04
C ILE A 18 -3.50 23.63 22.37
N GLU A 19 -2.59 24.58 22.45
CA GLU A 19 -2.77 25.91 21.87
C GLU A 19 -2.47 25.93 20.37
N GLU A 20 -1.45 25.19 19.93
CA GLU A 20 -1.05 25.07 18.53
C GLU A 20 -1.98 24.18 17.70
N ALA A 21 -2.76 23.30 18.34
CA ALA A 21 -3.67 22.37 17.66
C ALA A 21 -4.64 23.10 16.72
N TRP A 22 -5.23 24.19 17.20
CA TRP A 22 -6.14 25.01 16.39
C TRP A 22 -5.44 25.67 15.21
N ILE A 23 -4.23 26.19 15.41
CA ILE A 23 -3.44 26.83 14.34
C ILE A 23 -3.14 25.80 13.24
N LEU A 24 -2.64 24.62 13.63
CA LEU A 24 -2.32 23.55 12.70
C LEU A 24 -3.58 23.06 11.95
N PHE A 25 -4.70 22.88 12.64
CA PHE A 25 -5.96 22.48 12.04
C PHE A 25 -6.47 23.49 11.00
N ARG A 26 -6.45 24.79 11.33
CA ARG A 26 -6.84 25.87 10.42
C ARG A 26 -5.99 25.91 9.16
N GLU A 27 -4.68 25.66 9.29
CA GLU A 27 -3.77 25.59 8.16
C GLU A 27 -4.22 24.48 7.18
N LYS A 28 -4.62 23.32 7.68
CA LYS A 28 -5.02 22.17 6.88
C LYS A 28 -6.46 22.27 6.36
N ALA A 29 -7.42 22.65 7.22
CA ALA A 29 -8.81 22.86 6.83
C ALA A 29 -9.01 24.14 5.99
N ARG A 30 -8.04 25.06 6.03
CA ARG A 30 -8.09 26.41 5.40
C ARG A 30 -9.25 27.26 5.91
N ASN A 31 -9.67 28.25 5.14
CA ASN A 31 -10.65 29.28 5.50
C ASN A 31 -12.04 28.75 5.90
N VAL A 32 -12.32 27.49 5.70
CA VAL A 32 -13.63 26.92 6.05
C VAL A 32 -13.82 26.82 7.55
N ALA A 33 -12.75 26.54 8.31
CA ALA A 33 -12.79 26.41 9.76
C ALA A 33 -13.13 27.75 10.49
N ASP A 34 -12.79 28.89 9.87
CA ASP A 34 -13.00 30.23 10.44
C ASP A 34 -14.42 30.81 10.20
N ARG A 35 -15.32 30.05 9.56
CA ARG A 35 -16.68 30.52 9.33
C ARG A 35 -17.49 30.55 10.61
N PRO A 36 -18.20 31.63 10.92
CA PRO A 36 -18.94 31.76 12.22
C PRO A 36 -19.92 30.60 12.47
N SER A 37 -20.52 30.01 11.45
CA SER A 37 -21.42 28.86 11.58
C SER A 37 -20.71 27.52 11.79
N ILE A 38 -19.43 27.43 11.50
CA ILE A 38 -18.61 26.19 11.53
C ILE A 38 -17.64 26.21 12.69
N GLU A 39 -17.03 27.34 12.98
CA GLU A 39 -15.95 27.50 13.97
C GLU A 39 -16.23 26.83 15.31
N PRO A 40 -17.44 26.98 15.94
CA PRO A 40 -17.71 26.33 17.23
C PRO A 40 -17.67 24.79 17.15
N THR A 41 -18.08 24.22 16.03
CA THR A 41 -18.04 22.77 15.82
C THR A 41 -16.64 22.32 15.44
N ALA A 42 -15.91 23.12 14.67
CA ALA A 42 -14.52 22.86 14.30
C ALA A 42 -13.60 22.76 15.52
N HIS A 43 -13.76 23.65 16.51
CA HIS A 43 -13.04 23.55 17.79
C HIS A 43 -13.30 22.23 18.53
N LYS A 44 -14.54 21.72 18.49
CA LYS A 44 -14.87 20.42 19.09
C LYS A 44 -14.22 19.27 18.33
N VAL A 45 -14.21 19.32 17.00
CA VAL A 45 -13.52 18.33 16.14
C VAL A 45 -12.02 18.28 16.44
N VAL A 46 -11.37 19.44 16.59
CA VAL A 46 -9.94 19.51 16.97
C VAL A 46 -9.71 18.86 18.34
N LYS A 47 -10.63 19.06 19.29
CA LYS A 47 -10.53 18.45 20.63
C LYS A 47 -10.60 16.91 20.56
N GLU A 48 -11.45 16.34 19.69
CA GLU A 48 -11.53 14.89 19.48
C GLU A 48 -10.24 14.31 18.85
N CYS A 49 -9.38 15.14 18.23
CA CYS A 49 -8.06 14.71 17.75
C CYS A 49 -7.01 14.54 18.87
N GLY A 50 -7.37 14.73 20.14
CA GLY A 50 -6.50 14.46 21.29
C GLY A 50 -5.19 15.26 21.35
N GLY A 51 -5.07 16.35 20.59
CA GLY A 51 -3.82 17.12 20.47
C GLY A 51 -2.71 16.41 19.68
N LEU A 52 -3.02 15.30 19.00
CA LEU A 52 -2.05 14.54 18.19
C LEU A 52 -1.85 15.20 16.82
N PRO A 53 -0.64 15.65 16.47
CA PRO A 53 -0.39 16.40 15.23
C PRO A 53 -0.87 15.68 13.97
N LEU A 54 -0.61 14.38 13.86
CA LEU A 54 -1.04 13.57 12.71
C LEU A 54 -2.57 13.51 12.58
N ALA A 55 -3.29 13.28 13.68
CA ALA A 55 -4.76 13.28 13.70
C ALA A 55 -5.32 14.64 13.26
N ILE A 56 -4.76 15.73 13.80
CA ILE A 56 -5.15 17.11 13.47
C ILE A 56 -4.95 17.39 11.98
N ILE A 57 -3.79 17.00 11.43
CA ILE A 57 -3.46 17.20 10.01
C ILE A 57 -4.45 16.46 9.13
N VAL A 58 -4.63 15.16 9.38
CA VAL A 58 -5.42 14.28 8.49
C VAL A 58 -6.91 14.66 8.55
N VAL A 59 -7.46 14.90 9.75
CA VAL A 59 -8.86 15.36 9.88
C VAL A 59 -9.04 16.77 9.30
N GLY A 60 -8.08 17.67 9.52
CA GLY A 60 -8.09 19.01 8.90
C GLY A 60 -8.14 18.94 7.37
N CYS A 61 -7.34 18.06 6.76
CA CYS A 61 -7.36 17.83 5.31
C CYS A 61 -8.70 17.23 4.85
N ALA A 62 -9.27 16.28 5.59
CA ALA A 62 -10.57 15.68 5.27
C ALA A 62 -11.73 16.70 5.34
N MET A 63 -11.61 17.73 6.19
CA MET A 63 -12.60 18.78 6.35
C MET A 63 -12.39 19.98 5.40
N LYS A 64 -11.30 20.01 4.66
CA LYS A 64 -10.99 21.05 3.65
C LYS A 64 -12.13 21.17 2.63
N GLY A 65 -12.65 22.40 2.45
CA GLY A 65 -13.72 22.68 1.47
C GLY A 65 -15.13 22.19 1.86
N LYS A 66 -15.33 21.71 3.08
CA LYS A 66 -16.66 21.28 3.58
C LYS A 66 -17.41 22.49 4.17
N TYR A 67 -18.20 23.18 3.36
CA TYR A 67 -18.87 24.44 3.74
C TYR A 67 -20.22 24.24 4.47
N ASN A 68 -20.75 23.01 4.51
CA ASN A 68 -22.01 22.69 5.18
C ASN A 68 -21.77 22.32 6.64
N VAL A 69 -22.40 23.05 7.58
CA VAL A 69 -22.29 22.83 9.03
C VAL A 69 -22.69 21.40 9.43
N HIS A 70 -23.69 20.81 8.79
CA HIS A 70 -24.12 19.45 9.10
C HIS A 70 -23.05 18.39 8.82
N VAL A 71 -22.15 18.65 7.87
CA VAL A 71 -20.98 17.77 7.61
C VAL A 71 -20.04 17.79 8.81
N TRP A 72 -19.85 18.96 9.45
CA TRP A 72 -19.02 19.12 10.63
C TRP A 72 -19.65 18.48 11.88
N GLU A 73 -20.97 18.60 12.03
CA GLU A 73 -21.72 17.93 13.10
C GLU A 73 -21.64 16.41 12.97
N ASN A 74 -21.74 15.88 11.74
CA ASN A 74 -21.58 14.45 11.48
C ASN A 74 -20.12 13.98 11.73
N ALA A 75 -19.13 14.79 11.36
CA ALA A 75 -17.73 14.49 11.64
C ALA A 75 -17.47 14.38 13.15
N LEU A 76 -17.96 15.39 13.91
CA LEU A 76 -17.84 15.39 15.35
C LEU A 76 -18.49 14.14 15.99
N ARG A 77 -19.69 13.77 15.52
CA ARG A 77 -20.41 12.60 16.01
C ARG A 77 -19.62 11.32 15.70
N ALA A 78 -19.17 11.14 14.48
CA ALA A 78 -18.41 9.95 14.05
C ALA A 78 -17.12 9.78 14.86
N LEU A 79 -16.37 10.86 15.09
CA LEU A 79 -15.15 10.84 15.89
C LEU A 79 -15.46 10.49 17.36
N HIS A 80 -16.53 11.05 17.92
CA HIS A 80 -16.91 10.83 19.31
C HIS A 80 -17.45 9.40 19.55
N GLU A 81 -18.34 8.89 18.69
CA GLU A 81 -18.93 7.55 18.80
C GLU A 81 -17.85 6.47 18.65
N ALA A 82 -16.96 6.59 17.67
CA ALA A 82 -15.89 5.62 17.44
C ALA A 82 -14.88 5.60 18.60
N THR A 83 -14.62 6.72 19.27
CA THR A 83 -13.75 6.78 20.46
C THR A 83 -14.38 6.04 21.64
N MET A 84 -15.71 5.98 21.73
CA MET A 84 -16.42 5.25 22.79
C MET A 84 -16.47 3.73 22.60
N GLU A 85 -16.39 3.25 21.34
CA GLU A 85 -16.50 1.82 21.02
C GLU A 85 -15.19 1.04 21.16
N ILE A 86 -14.05 1.74 21.17
CA ILE A 86 -12.72 1.12 21.19
C ILE A 86 -12.01 1.56 22.49
N GLU A 87 -11.60 0.64 23.36
CA GLU A 87 -10.84 0.92 24.57
C GLU A 87 -9.33 0.91 24.30
N GLY A 88 -8.61 1.98 24.68
CA GLY A 88 -7.14 2.04 24.72
C GLY A 88 -6.53 3.21 23.95
N MET A 89 -5.20 3.40 24.11
CA MET A 89 -4.44 4.51 23.50
C MET A 89 -4.38 4.45 21.97
N GLU A 90 -4.64 3.28 21.39
CA GLU A 90 -4.72 3.07 19.93
C GLU A 90 -5.93 3.78 19.29
N CYS A 91 -6.98 4.03 20.08
CA CYS A 91 -8.21 4.72 19.63
C CYS A 91 -7.98 6.15 19.23
N GLU A 92 -7.17 6.90 20.01
CA GLU A 92 -6.94 8.32 19.80
C GLU A 92 -6.33 8.61 18.42
N VAL A 93 -5.60 7.66 17.85
CA VAL A 93 -4.98 7.77 16.52
C VAL A 93 -5.80 7.07 15.45
N PHE A 94 -6.28 5.87 15.73
CA PHE A 94 -7.00 5.03 14.74
C PHE A 94 -8.30 5.70 14.27
N VAL A 95 -9.09 6.25 15.19
CA VAL A 95 -10.40 6.83 14.86
C VAL A 95 -10.30 8.03 13.91
N PRO A 96 -9.45 9.05 14.16
CA PRO A 96 -9.26 10.15 13.22
C PRO A 96 -8.76 9.71 11.83
N LEU A 97 -7.84 8.75 11.78
CA LEU A 97 -7.28 8.26 10.53
C LEU A 97 -8.30 7.44 9.75
N LYS A 98 -9.05 6.56 10.43
CA LYS A 98 -10.15 5.82 9.82
C LYS A 98 -11.24 6.75 9.29
N TYR A 99 -11.63 7.77 10.06
CA TYR A 99 -12.56 8.78 9.59
C TYR A 99 -12.09 9.40 8.26
N SER A 100 -10.82 9.79 8.17
CA SER A 100 -10.26 10.39 6.96
C SER A 100 -10.22 9.42 5.79
N TYR A 101 -9.89 8.15 6.02
CA TYR A 101 -10.01 7.09 5.03
C TYR A 101 -11.45 6.95 4.51
N ASP A 102 -12.44 6.97 5.39
CA ASP A 102 -13.86 6.88 5.03
C ASP A 102 -14.34 8.09 4.22
N GLN A 103 -13.68 9.27 4.36
CA GLN A 103 -13.95 10.46 3.55
C GLN A 103 -13.37 10.40 2.13
N LEU A 104 -12.52 9.43 1.80
CA LEU A 104 -12.10 9.19 0.42
C LEU A 104 -13.32 8.79 -0.42
N GLN A 105 -13.67 9.62 -1.40
CA GLN A 105 -14.96 9.58 -2.09
C GLN A 105 -15.17 8.38 -3.03
N ASP A 106 -14.08 7.74 -3.46
CA ASP A 106 -14.10 6.69 -4.49
C ASP A 106 -13.47 5.42 -3.91
N GLU A 107 -14.16 4.28 -4.07
CA GLU A 107 -13.65 2.97 -3.66
C GLU A 107 -12.32 2.64 -4.32
N ASN A 108 -12.10 3.04 -5.57
CA ASN A 108 -10.81 2.84 -6.23
C ASN A 108 -9.68 3.60 -5.51
N ILE A 109 -9.93 4.82 -5.03
CA ILE A 109 -8.95 5.60 -4.26
C ILE A 109 -8.64 4.89 -2.94
N ARG A 110 -9.66 4.37 -2.24
CA ARG A 110 -9.48 3.59 -1.01
C ARG A 110 -8.64 2.35 -1.25
N GLN A 111 -8.93 1.60 -2.32
CA GLN A 111 -8.16 0.42 -2.69
C GLN A 111 -6.72 0.75 -3.10
N CYS A 112 -6.49 1.86 -3.82
CA CYS A 112 -5.16 2.36 -4.14
C CYS A 112 -4.38 2.77 -2.89
N PHE A 113 -5.05 3.41 -1.92
CA PHE A 113 -4.44 3.73 -0.63
C PHE A 113 -4.06 2.47 0.15
N LEU A 114 -4.98 1.51 0.29
CA LEU A 114 -4.69 0.23 0.97
C LEU A 114 -3.55 -0.53 0.27
N TYR A 115 -3.43 -0.43 -1.05
CA TYR A 115 -2.30 -1.01 -1.79
C TYR A 115 -0.95 -0.44 -1.34
N CYS A 116 -0.87 0.85 -1.02
CA CYS A 116 0.35 1.46 -0.55
C CYS A 116 0.87 0.85 0.76
N SER A 117 0.00 0.30 1.62
CA SER A 117 0.41 -0.36 2.86
C SER A 117 1.11 -1.72 2.67
N LEU A 118 1.09 -2.27 1.44
CA LEU A 118 1.89 -3.46 1.09
C LEU A 118 3.40 -3.22 1.21
N TYR A 119 3.82 -1.96 1.08
CA TYR A 119 5.23 -1.60 1.21
C TYR A 119 5.65 -1.52 2.68
N PRO A 120 6.91 -1.86 3.04
CA PRO A 120 7.38 -1.76 4.41
C PRO A 120 7.48 -0.31 4.89
N GLU A 121 7.66 -0.12 6.19
CA GLU A 121 7.90 1.19 6.81
C GLU A 121 9.04 1.94 6.10
N ASP A 122 8.95 3.26 6.03
CA ASP A 122 9.92 4.17 5.39
C ASP A 122 10.25 3.84 3.93
N TYR A 123 9.44 3.01 3.26
CA TYR A 123 9.71 2.65 1.88
C TYR A 123 9.33 3.78 0.92
N GLN A 124 10.30 4.17 0.10
CA GLN A 124 10.08 5.13 -0.98
C GLN A 124 9.49 4.41 -2.20
N ILE A 125 8.22 4.65 -2.47
CA ILE A 125 7.46 4.02 -3.55
C ILE A 125 7.58 4.90 -4.80
N GLU A 126 8.09 4.35 -5.89
CA GLU A 126 8.17 5.05 -7.15
C GLU A 126 6.78 5.20 -7.78
N ASN A 127 6.40 6.43 -8.13
CA ASN A 127 5.06 6.79 -8.60
C ASN A 127 4.64 6.04 -9.86
N ASN A 128 5.54 5.90 -10.86
CA ASN A 128 5.22 5.17 -12.09
C ASN A 128 4.99 3.69 -11.83
N ASN A 129 5.86 3.05 -11.04
CA ASN A 129 5.72 1.66 -10.68
C ASN A 129 4.42 1.39 -9.90
N LEU A 130 4.08 2.28 -8.97
CA LEU A 130 2.83 2.19 -8.23
C LEU A 130 1.61 2.29 -9.15
N ALA A 131 1.60 3.25 -10.09
CA ALA A 131 0.55 3.42 -11.08
C ALA A 131 0.41 2.21 -12.01
N GLU A 132 1.53 1.59 -12.40
CA GLU A 132 1.56 0.36 -13.20
C GLU A 132 0.98 -0.83 -12.44
N CYS A 133 1.36 -1.01 -11.17
CA CYS A 133 0.79 -2.05 -10.30
C CYS A 133 -0.72 -1.88 -10.12
N TRP A 134 -1.19 -0.67 -9.79
CA TRP A 134 -2.62 -0.35 -9.66
C TRP A 134 -3.38 -0.62 -10.96
N THR A 135 -2.79 -0.27 -12.10
CA THR A 135 -3.39 -0.52 -13.43
C THR A 135 -3.49 -2.02 -13.70
N CYS A 136 -2.41 -2.75 -13.47
CA CYS A 136 -2.34 -4.18 -13.76
C CYS A 136 -3.23 -4.99 -12.82
N GLU A 137 -3.39 -4.59 -11.56
CA GLU A 137 -4.38 -5.19 -10.67
C GLU A 137 -5.82 -4.86 -11.11
N GLY A 138 -6.03 -3.71 -11.77
CA GLY A 138 -7.34 -3.25 -12.27
C GLY A 138 -7.99 -2.16 -11.43
N LEU A 139 -7.26 -1.57 -10.47
CA LEU A 139 -7.77 -0.54 -9.55
C LEU A 139 -8.05 0.79 -10.27
N LEU A 140 -7.36 1.07 -11.38
CA LEU A 140 -7.57 2.29 -12.16
C LEU A 140 -8.69 2.14 -13.21
N GLY A 141 -9.36 0.98 -13.28
CA GLY A 141 -10.33 0.68 -14.32
C GLY A 141 -9.66 0.61 -15.72
N ARG A 142 -10.45 0.82 -16.76
CA ARG A 142 -9.93 0.71 -18.15
C ARG A 142 -8.99 1.85 -18.48
N VAL A 143 -7.82 1.51 -19.03
CA VAL A 143 -6.81 2.43 -19.57
C VAL A 143 -6.29 1.88 -20.90
N ASP A 144 -6.18 2.75 -21.91
CA ASP A 144 -5.86 2.30 -23.27
C ASP A 144 -4.34 2.27 -23.53
N SER A 145 -3.58 3.13 -22.84
CA SER A 145 -2.13 3.21 -23.00
C SER A 145 -1.39 3.22 -21.65
N LEU A 146 -0.09 2.93 -21.67
CA LEU A 146 0.78 3.05 -20.48
C LEU A 146 0.86 4.51 -20.02
N LYS A 147 0.87 5.47 -20.94
CA LYS A 147 0.86 6.90 -20.62
C LYS A 147 -0.40 7.31 -19.87
N ASP A 148 -1.56 6.83 -20.32
CA ASP A 148 -2.85 7.11 -19.64
C ASP A 148 -2.89 6.44 -18.27
N ALA A 149 -2.35 5.23 -18.15
CA ALA A 149 -2.20 4.53 -16.88
C ALA A 149 -1.40 5.36 -15.87
N ARG A 150 -0.22 5.83 -16.27
CA ARG A 150 0.64 6.68 -15.44
C ARG A 150 -0.04 8.01 -15.11
N ASN A 151 -0.61 8.71 -16.07
CA ASN A 151 -1.32 9.98 -15.83
C ASN A 151 -2.46 9.81 -14.83
N LYS A 152 -3.25 8.74 -14.96
CA LYS A 152 -4.36 8.45 -14.04
C LYS A 152 -3.84 8.08 -12.65
N GLY A 153 -2.77 7.29 -12.57
CA GLY A 153 -2.09 6.95 -11.32
C GLY A 153 -1.55 8.18 -10.60
N HIS A 154 -0.83 9.05 -11.31
CA HIS A 154 -0.34 10.31 -10.74
C HIS A 154 -1.47 11.20 -10.23
N SER A 155 -2.60 11.32 -10.96
CA SER A 155 -3.76 12.07 -10.49
C SER A 155 -4.38 11.49 -9.19
N LEU A 156 -4.30 10.17 -8.97
CA LEU A 156 -4.74 9.56 -7.72
C LEU A 156 -3.71 9.74 -6.59
N ILE A 157 -2.42 9.68 -6.90
CA ILE A 157 -1.33 10.00 -5.97
C ILE A 157 -1.51 11.41 -5.43
N GLU A 158 -1.71 12.41 -6.30
CA GLU A 158 -1.97 13.80 -5.91
C GLU A 158 -3.19 13.92 -4.96
N LYS A 159 -4.28 13.21 -5.26
CA LYS A 159 -5.46 13.21 -4.38
C LYS A 159 -5.16 12.60 -3.00
N LEU A 160 -4.35 11.55 -2.93
CA LEU A 160 -3.92 10.94 -1.67
C LEU A 160 -2.97 11.86 -0.89
N ILE A 161 -2.10 12.60 -1.57
CA ILE A 161 -1.24 13.65 -0.97
C ILE A 161 -2.11 14.79 -0.43
N ASP A 162 -3.05 15.29 -1.23
CA ASP A 162 -3.98 16.36 -0.86
C ASP A 162 -4.85 16.01 0.37
N SER A 163 -5.15 14.71 0.55
CA SER A 163 -5.86 14.20 1.74
C SER A 163 -4.94 13.84 2.89
N CYS A 164 -3.64 14.08 2.76
CA CYS A 164 -2.60 13.73 3.74
C CYS A 164 -2.54 12.23 4.10
N MET A 165 -2.98 11.35 3.19
CA MET A 165 -2.94 9.90 3.38
C MET A 165 -1.61 9.29 2.95
N ILE A 166 -0.87 9.96 2.07
CA ILE A 166 0.51 9.66 1.69
C ILE A 166 1.32 10.94 1.63
N GLU A 167 2.64 10.84 1.68
CA GLU A 167 3.56 11.97 1.68
C GLU A 167 4.51 11.92 0.49
N GLU A 168 4.86 13.07 -0.06
CA GLU A 168 5.99 13.21 -0.97
C GLU A 168 7.30 12.94 -0.24
N VAL A 169 8.27 12.36 -0.93
CA VAL A 169 9.61 12.18 -0.38
C VAL A 169 10.43 13.43 -0.66
N PRO A 170 10.91 14.17 0.36
CA PRO A 170 11.65 15.39 0.16
C PRO A 170 12.86 15.21 -0.76
N GLY A 171 12.91 16.01 -1.83
CA GLY A 171 14.00 15.96 -2.83
C GLY A 171 13.88 14.84 -3.86
N LEU A 172 12.79 14.08 -3.87
CA LEU A 172 12.52 13.00 -4.81
C LEU A 172 11.08 13.10 -5.36
N ASP A 173 10.85 14.01 -6.30
CA ASP A 173 9.50 14.33 -6.85
C ASP A 173 8.74 13.13 -7.47
N SER A 174 9.45 12.03 -7.75
CA SER A 174 8.86 10.82 -8.34
C SER A 174 8.58 9.72 -7.31
N TYR A 175 8.66 10.03 -6.02
CA TYR A 175 8.48 9.05 -4.95
C TYR A 175 7.52 9.55 -3.89
N VAL A 176 6.73 8.61 -3.36
CA VAL A 176 5.86 8.81 -2.20
C VAL A 176 6.15 7.79 -1.12
N LYS A 177 5.69 8.06 0.09
CA LYS A 177 5.75 7.12 1.22
C LYS A 177 4.49 7.23 2.07
N LEU A 178 4.25 6.22 2.90
CA LEU A 178 3.28 6.29 3.98
C LEU A 178 3.99 6.64 5.28
N HIS A 179 3.36 7.47 6.10
CA HIS A 179 3.70 7.57 7.51
C HIS A 179 3.38 6.25 8.22
N ASP A 180 4.26 5.75 9.10
CA ASP A 180 4.14 4.43 9.72
C ASP A 180 2.78 4.20 10.38
N VAL A 181 2.31 5.17 11.15
CA VAL A 181 1.00 5.10 11.81
C VAL A 181 -0.16 5.01 10.80
N ILE A 182 -0.09 5.74 9.68
CA ILE A 182 -1.09 5.68 8.61
C ILE A 182 -1.04 4.29 7.94
N ARG A 183 0.15 3.74 7.78
CA ARG A 183 0.35 2.39 7.25
C ARG A 183 -0.28 1.34 8.16
N ASP A 184 -0.06 1.42 9.48
CA ASP A 184 -0.63 0.47 10.44
C ASP A 184 -2.16 0.50 10.44
N VAL A 185 -2.76 1.70 10.37
CA VAL A 185 -4.20 1.86 10.22
C VAL A 185 -4.69 1.27 8.89
N ALA A 186 -3.98 1.50 7.79
CA ALA A 186 -4.32 0.93 6.49
C ALA A 186 -4.25 -0.61 6.49
N ILE A 187 -3.23 -1.20 7.15
CA ILE A 187 -3.12 -2.64 7.35
C ILE A 187 -4.29 -3.16 8.19
N CYS A 188 -4.62 -2.50 9.29
CA CYS A 188 -5.73 -2.90 10.14
C CYS A 188 -7.06 -2.89 9.37
N ILE A 189 -7.34 -1.84 8.58
CA ILE A 189 -8.53 -1.75 7.73
C ILE A 189 -8.53 -2.85 6.67
N GLY A 190 -7.40 -3.05 5.97
CA GLY A 190 -7.28 -3.99 4.86
C GLY A 190 -7.21 -5.46 5.28
N SER A 191 -6.82 -5.76 6.53
CA SER A 191 -6.72 -7.13 7.05
C SER A 191 -8.05 -7.71 7.51
N THR A 192 -9.16 -6.98 7.39
CA THR A 192 -10.51 -7.54 7.60
C THR A 192 -10.81 -8.61 6.55
N ARG A 193 -11.76 -9.53 6.84
CA ARG A 193 -12.13 -10.60 5.88
C ARG A 193 -12.50 -10.07 4.49
N GLU A 194 -13.11 -8.90 4.42
CA GLU A 194 -13.50 -8.27 3.15
C GLU A 194 -12.30 -7.65 2.42
N GLY A 195 -11.25 -7.21 3.14
CA GLY A 195 -10.07 -6.56 2.57
C GLY A 195 -9.01 -7.51 2.01
N GLY A 196 -8.94 -8.74 2.55
CA GLY A 196 -8.03 -9.79 2.07
C GLY A 196 -6.55 -9.42 2.00
N LEU A 197 -6.06 -8.57 2.93
CA LEU A 197 -4.71 -8.04 2.93
C LEU A 197 -3.83 -8.76 3.96
N ILE A 198 -2.72 -9.35 3.53
CA ILE A 198 -1.68 -9.92 4.40
C ILE A 198 -0.38 -9.15 4.16
N VAL A 199 0.08 -8.41 5.16
CA VAL A 199 1.31 -7.61 5.09
C VAL A 199 2.28 -8.07 6.17
N GLU A 200 3.35 -8.71 5.73
CA GLU A 200 4.47 -9.15 6.56
C GLU A 200 5.80 -8.59 5.99
N ALA A 201 5.74 -7.37 5.44
CA ALA A 201 6.87 -6.72 4.80
C ALA A 201 7.84 -6.11 5.83
N GLY A 202 9.15 -6.32 5.65
CA GLY A 202 10.18 -5.69 6.48
C GLY A 202 10.38 -6.28 7.87
N LEU A 203 9.83 -7.45 8.16
CA LEU A 203 9.86 -8.07 9.48
C LEU A 203 11.08 -9.00 9.71
N GLY A 204 12.01 -9.09 8.76
CA GLY A 204 13.19 -9.95 8.86
C GLY A 204 12.87 -11.46 8.87
N LEU A 205 11.72 -11.86 8.31
CA LEU A 205 11.26 -13.24 8.31
C LEU A 205 12.11 -14.12 7.41
N LYS A 206 12.40 -15.35 7.86
CA LYS A 206 13.03 -16.39 7.06
C LYS A 206 12.05 -17.28 6.33
N GLU A 207 10.84 -17.40 6.87
CA GLU A 207 9.74 -18.18 6.33
C GLU A 207 8.43 -17.38 6.49
N ALA A 208 7.48 -17.60 5.59
CA ALA A 208 6.17 -16.98 5.69
C ALA A 208 5.43 -17.47 6.94
N ARG A 209 4.76 -16.56 7.61
CA ARG A 209 3.81 -16.87 8.68
C ARG A 209 2.41 -16.98 8.07
N ARG A 210 1.37 -17.16 8.84
CA ARG A 210 -0.04 -17.06 8.45
C ARG A 210 -0.38 -17.70 7.07
N VAL A 211 0.34 -18.76 6.67
CA VAL A 211 0.16 -19.41 5.36
C VAL A 211 -1.25 -19.99 5.21
N GLU A 212 -1.87 -20.41 6.31
CA GLU A 212 -3.25 -20.88 6.39
C GLU A 212 -4.29 -19.81 5.99
N GLU A 213 -3.95 -18.53 6.15
CA GLU A 213 -4.82 -17.41 5.81
C GLU A 213 -4.71 -17.00 4.33
N TRP A 214 -3.70 -17.48 3.60
CA TRP A 214 -3.46 -17.10 2.21
C TRP A 214 -4.63 -17.46 1.29
N GLY A 215 -5.42 -18.47 1.66
CA GLY A 215 -6.59 -18.91 0.88
C GLY A 215 -7.66 -17.83 0.68
N GLU A 216 -7.80 -16.92 1.62
CA GLU A 216 -8.77 -15.82 1.58
C GLU A 216 -8.11 -14.49 1.14
N ALA A 217 -6.79 -14.47 1.00
CA ALA A 217 -6.06 -13.24 0.70
C ALA A 217 -6.23 -12.82 -0.77
N GLN A 218 -6.43 -11.53 -0.96
CA GLN A 218 -6.40 -10.88 -2.27
C GLN A 218 -5.02 -10.28 -2.57
N ARG A 219 -4.31 -9.82 -1.55
CA ARG A 219 -2.97 -9.24 -1.67
C ARG A 219 -2.08 -9.74 -0.55
N ILE A 220 -0.88 -10.18 -0.91
CA ILE A 220 0.15 -10.63 0.04
C ILE A 220 1.44 -9.87 -0.22
N SER A 221 2.00 -9.30 0.84
CA SER A 221 3.33 -8.71 0.80
C SER A 221 4.25 -9.35 1.82
N LEU A 222 5.31 -9.96 1.32
CA LEU A 222 6.45 -10.48 2.08
C LEU A 222 7.74 -9.74 1.69
N MET A 223 7.61 -8.50 1.22
CA MET A 223 8.73 -7.68 0.75
C MET A 223 9.82 -7.52 1.82
N ARG A 224 11.08 -7.38 1.38
CA ARG A 224 12.21 -6.93 2.22
C ARG A 224 12.34 -7.75 3.51
N ASN A 225 12.23 -9.07 3.37
CA ASN A 225 12.50 -10.04 4.41
C ASN A 225 13.82 -10.79 4.12
N GLU A 226 14.13 -11.77 4.95
CA GLU A 226 15.24 -12.70 4.77
C GLU A 226 14.76 -14.09 4.35
N MET A 227 13.68 -14.13 3.53
CA MET A 227 13.05 -15.38 3.11
C MET A 227 14.07 -16.32 2.47
N GLU A 228 14.20 -17.51 3.02
CA GLU A 228 15.06 -18.58 2.50
C GLU A 228 14.25 -19.59 1.69
N ARG A 229 12.99 -19.76 2.04
CA ARG A 229 12.06 -20.71 1.41
C ARG A 229 10.66 -20.12 1.33
N LEU A 230 9.93 -20.51 0.30
CA LEU A 230 8.49 -20.30 0.20
C LEU A 230 7.76 -21.54 0.74
N PRO A 231 6.52 -21.39 1.25
CA PRO A 231 5.72 -22.51 1.70
C PRO A 231 5.40 -23.49 0.56
N ASN A 232 4.86 -24.67 0.89
CA ASN A 232 4.22 -25.51 -0.11
C ASN A 232 3.11 -24.73 -0.82
N PRO A 233 2.79 -25.06 -2.10
CA PRO A 233 1.81 -24.29 -2.87
C PRO A 233 0.51 -24.08 -2.09
N PRO A 234 0.18 -22.84 -1.71
CA PRO A 234 -1.06 -22.59 -0.98
C PRO A 234 -2.25 -22.54 -1.93
N LEU A 235 -3.43 -22.85 -1.40
CA LEU A 235 -4.69 -22.70 -2.15
C LEU A 235 -5.11 -21.21 -2.13
N CYS A 236 -4.70 -20.43 -3.12
CA CYS A 236 -4.85 -18.97 -3.17
C CYS A 236 -5.68 -18.52 -4.39
N LEU A 237 -6.94 -18.95 -4.48
CA LEU A 237 -7.78 -18.71 -5.66
C LEU A 237 -8.18 -17.23 -5.86
N ALA A 238 -8.15 -16.40 -4.81
CA ALA A 238 -8.50 -14.99 -4.85
C ALA A 238 -7.28 -14.05 -4.96
N LEU A 239 -6.06 -14.57 -4.87
CA LEU A 239 -4.84 -13.76 -4.78
C LEU A 239 -4.58 -13.01 -6.09
N ALA A 240 -4.70 -11.67 -6.04
CA ALA A 240 -4.47 -10.79 -7.18
C ALA A 240 -3.05 -10.20 -7.21
N THR A 241 -2.45 -9.96 -6.04
CA THR A 241 -1.11 -9.36 -5.93
C THR A 241 -0.24 -10.15 -4.94
N LEU A 242 0.97 -10.52 -5.39
CA LEU A 242 2.02 -11.13 -4.57
C LEU A 242 3.32 -10.36 -4.69
N MET A 243 3.80 -9.81 -3.56
CA MET A 243 5.05 -9.07 -3.48
C MET A 243 6.08 -9.84 -2.67
N LEU A 244 7.14 -10.29 -3.32
CA LEU A 244 8.27 -11.02 -2.74
C LEU A 244 9.60 -10.26 -2.91
N ASN A 245 9.54 -9.04 -3.41
CA ASN A 245 10.72 -8.27 -3.80
C ASN A 245 11.67 -7.98 -2.62
N ARG A 246 12.96 -7.88 -2.94
CA ARG A 246 14.06 -7.67 -1.99
C ARG A 246 14.25 -8.75 -0.93
N ASN A 247 13.83 -9.98 -1.20
CA ASN A 247 14.18 -11.17 -0.42
C ASN A 247 15.51 -11.75 -0.97
N LYS A 248 16.63 -11.17 -0.55
CA LYS A 248 17.97 -11.50 -1.09
C LYS A 248 18.44 -12.94 -0.82
N LYS A 249 17.81 -13.66 0.12
CA LYS A 249 18.12 -15.06 0.42
C LYS A 249 17.24 -16.04 -0.35
N LEU A 250 16.16 -15.56 -0.97
CA LEU A 250 15.26 -16.39 -1.76
C LEU A 250 15.91 -16.71 -3.10
N ASN A 251 16.37 -17.95 -3.24
CA ASN A 251 17.09 -18.43 -4.41
C ASN A 251 16.30 -19.45 -5.24
N ASN A 252 15.21 -19.98 -4.73
CA ASN A 252 14.38 -20.96 -5.40
C ASN A 252 12.89 -20.75 -5.10
N ILE A 253 12.05 -20.95 -6.12
CA ILE A 253 10.59 -21.01 -5.99
C ILE A 253 10.19 -22.47 -6.28
N PRO A 254 9.41 -23.15 -5.41
CA PRO A 254 8.97 -24.53 -5.63
C PRO A 254 8.22 -24.71 -6.95
N GLU A 255 8.37 -25.85 -7.61
CA GLU A 255 7.84 -26.08 -8.97
C GLU A 255 6.32 -25.87 -9.06
N GLY A 256 5.55 -26.36 -8.10
CA GLY A 256 4.07 -26.20 -8.07
C GLY A 256 3.57 -24.90 -7.43
N PHE A 257 4.45 -23.96 -7.05
CA PHE A 257 4.09 -22.81 -6.21
C PHE A 257 2.95 -21.94 -6.80
N PHE A 258 2.88 -21.80 -8.12
CA PHE A 258 1.87 -20.97 -8.78
C PHE A 258 0.64 -21.74 -9.25
N GLU A 259 0.53 -23.05 -9.00
CA GLU A 259 -0.56 -23.88 -9.54
C GLU A 259 -1.96 -23.45 -9.11
N CYS A 260 -2.07 -22.92 -7.89
CA CYS A 260 -3.36 -22.51 -7.30
C CYS A 260 -3.53 -20.98 -7.19
N MET A 261 -2.89 -20.21 -8.08
CA MET A 261 -2.92 -18.73 -8.06
C MET A 261 -3.52 -18.15 -9.36
N GLU A 262 -4.62 -18.74 -9.85
CA GLU A 262 -5.21 -18.37 -11.14
C GLU A 262 -5.62 -16.89 -11.26
N ALA A 263 -5.99 -16.25 -10.16
CA ALA A 263 -6.38 -14.84 -10.12
C ALA A 263 -5.20 -13.86 -10.13
N LEU A 264 -3.95 -14.35 -10.05
CA LEU A 264 -2.77 -13.50 -9.88
C LEU A 264 -2.57 -12.58 -11.09
N LYS A 265 -2.50 -11.27 -10.82
CA LYS A 265 -2.32 -10.20 -11.81
C LYS A 265 -0.99 -9.48 -11.67
N VAL A 266 -0.50 -9.35 -10.44
CA VAL A 266 0.74 -8.65 -10.12
C VAL A 266 1.67 -9.59 -9.35
N LEU A 267 2.84 -9.86 -9.92
CA LEU A 267 3.92 -10.62 -9.30
C LEU A 267 5.21 -9.79 -9.31
N ASP A 268 5.67 -9.43 -8.12
CA ASP A 268 6.90 -8.65 -7.94
C ASP A 268 7.96 -9.49 -7.22
N LEU A 269 9.01 -9.86 -7.96
CA LEU A 269 10.16 -10.65 -7.49
C LEU A 269 11.47 -9.84 -7.50
N ARG A 270 11.41 -8.52 -7.69
CA ARG A 270 12.60 -7.66 -7.82
C ARG A 270 13.62 -7.89 -6.70
N GLY A 271 14.89 -7.98 -7.07
CA GLY A 271 15.99 -8.08 -6.11
C GLY A 271 15.98 -9.34 -5.26
N THR A 272 15.37 -10.42 -5.76
CA THR A 272 15.57 -11.76 -5.21
C THR A 272 16.81 -12.42 -5.82
N SER A 273 17.28 -13.52 -5.22
CA SER A 273 18.44 -14.28 -5.70
C SER A 273 18.06 -15.52 -6.50
N ILE A 274 16.84 -15.60 -7.02
CA ILE A 274 16.36 -16.76 -7.78
C ILE A 274 17.23 -17.01 -9.04
N TYR A 275 17.44 -18.30 -9.35
CA TYR A 275 18.21 -18.73 -10.53
C TYR A 275 17.31 -19.00 -11.74
N SER A 276 16.09 -19.49 -11.48
CA SER A 276 15.09 -19.81 -12.49
C SER A 276 13.69 -19.63 -11.90
N LEU A 277 12.70 -19.58 -12.79
CA LEU A 277 11.29 -19.62 -12.42
C LEU A 277 10.71 -21.01 -12.72
N PRO A 278 9.77 -21.51 -11.91
CA PRO A 278 9.14 -22.80 -12.12
C PRO A 278 8.21 -22.80 -13.35
N GLN A 279 7.98 -23.98 -13.96
CA GLN A 279 7.08 -24.12 -15.10
C GLN A 279 5.64 -23.72 -14.77
N SER A 280 5.22 -23.84 -13.50
CA SER A 280 3.91 -23.40 -13.03
C SER A 280 3.63 -21.90 -13.24
N LEU A 281 4.64 -21.06 -13.48
CA LEU A 281 4.46 -19.66 -13.89
C LEU A 281 3.56 -19.55 -15.13
N SER A 282 3.68 -20.47 -16.09
CA SER A 282 2.88 -20.48 -17.33
C SER A 282 1.37 -20.68 -17.08
N ASN A 283 0.95 -21.09 -15.87
CA ASN A 283 -0.45 -21.24 -15.48
C ASN A 283 -1.10 -19.91 -15.10
N LEU A 284 -0.32 -18.84 -14.87
CA LEU A 284 -0.80 -17.53 -14.47
C LEU A 284 -1.41 -16.73 -15.63
N LYS A 285 -2.47 -17.24 -16.24
CA LYS A 285 -3.09 -16.65 -17.45
C LYS A 285 -3.63 -15.23 -17.27
N ASN A 286 -3.91 -14.83 -16.03
CA ASN A 286 -4.37 -13.48 -15.68
C ASN A 286 -3.23 -12.53 -15.31
N LEU A 287 -1.96 -12.98 -15.32
CA LEU A 287 -0.81 -12.16 -14.96
C LEU A 287 -0.65 -11.00 -15.92
N ARG A 288 -0.55 -9.78 -15.38
CA ARG A 288 -0.41 -8.52 -16.14
C ARG A 288 0.88 -7.78 -15.84
N PHE A 289 1.44 -7.98 -14.67
CA PHE A 289 2.68 -7.38 -14.22
C PHE A 289 3.61 -8.46 -13.69
N LEU A 290 4.80 -8.57 -14.29
CA LEU A 290 5.89 -9.43 -13.84
C LEU A 290 7.16 -8.61 -13.76
N SER A 291 7.67 -8.37 -12.56
CA SER A 291 8.97 -7.72 -12.38
C SER A 291 9.99 -8.68 -11.78
N LEU A 292 11.09 -8.83 -12.52
CA LEU A 292 12.29 -9.59 -12.19
C LEU A 292 13.52 -8.68 -12.12
N HIS A 293 13.28 -7.37 -12.06
CA HIS A 293 14.32 -6.33 -11.98
C HIS A 293 15.36 -6.66 -10.90
N ALA A 294 16.62 -6.58 -11.25
CA ALA A 294 17.74 -6.87 -10.34
C ALA A 294 17.71 -8.28 -9.71
N CYS A 295 17.10 -9.27 -10.38
CA CYS A 295 17.30 -10.68 -10.07
C CYS A 295 18.64 -11.13 -10.68
N GLU A 296 19.73 -10.68 -10.09
CA GLU A 296 21.09 -10.80 -10.65
C GLU A 296 21.60 -12.22 -10.85
N ASN A 297 20.90 -13.22 -10.34
CA ASN A 297 21.25 -14.63 -10.54
C ASN A 297 20.36 -15.33 -11.56
N LEU A 298 19.27 -14.68 -12.00
CA LEU A 298 18.28 -15.28 -12.89
C LEU A 298 18.84 -15.48 -14.30
N VAL A 299 18.95 -16.73 -14.74
CA VAL A 299 19.52 -17.11 -16.03
C VAL A 299 18.48 -17.63 -17.02
N ASP A 300 17.33 -18.09 -16.51
CA ASP A 300 16.30 -18.72 -17.33
C ASP A 300 14.89 -18.43 -16.81
N ILE A 301 13.94 -18.30 -17.76
CA ILE A 301 12.51 -18.13 -17.51
C ILE A 301 11.78 -19.16 -18.38
N PRO A 302 10.74 -19.84 -17.86
CA PRO A 302 9.91 -20.74 -18.69
C PRO A 302 9.23 -19.97 -19.82
N PRO A 303 8.72 -20.67 -20.85
CA PRO A 303 7.99 -20.05 -21.95
C PRO A 303 6.84 -19.16 -21.44
N VAL A 304 6.78 -17.91 -21.93
CA VAL A 304 5.81 -16.90 -21.49
C VAL A 304 4.59 -16.76 -22.42
N GLY A 305 4.52 -17.49 -23.52
CA GLY A 305 3.46 -17.37 -24.53
C GLY A 305 2.05 -17.59 -23.99
N GLN A 306 1.90 -18.33 -22.88
CA GLN A 306 0.60 -18.52 -22.20
C GLN A 306 0.14 -17.30 -21.38
N LEU A 307 1.05 -16.36 -21.07
CA LEU A 307 0.77 -15.16 -20.27
C LEU A 307 0.17 -14.04 -21.14
N GLN A 308 -0.87 -14.34 -21.90
CA GLN A 308 -1.42 -13.43 -22.91
C GLN A 308 -1.97 -12.12 -22.36
N GLN A 309 -2.24 -12.02 -21.05
CA GLN A 309 -2.68 -10.79 -20.39
C GLN A 309 -1.51 -9.92 -19.92
N LEU A 310 -0.25 -10.37 -20.09
CA LEU A 310 0.92 -9.66 -19.60
C LEU A 310 1.06 -8.29 -20.28
N GLN A 311 1.14 -7.23 -19.47
CA GLN A 311 1.27 -5.84 -19.93
C GLN A 311 2.64 -5.26 -19.61
N VAL A 312 3.24 -5.68 -18.48
CA VAL A 312 4.56 -5.21 -18.03
C VAL A 312 5.44 -6.41 -17.75
N LEU A 313 6.61 -6.44 -18.39
CA LEU A 313 7.68 -7.41 -18.14
C LEU A 313 8.99 -6.65 -17.92
N ASP A 314 9.52 -6.73 -16.70
CA ASP A 314 10.78 -6.09 -16.34
C ASP A 314 11.85 -7.15 -16.04
N LEU A 315 12.86 -7.22 -16.90
CA LEU A 315 13.99 -8.14 -16.83
C LEU A 315 15.33 -7.41 -16.60
N TYR A 316 15.28 -6.10 -16.36
CA TYR A 316 16.47 -5.28 -16.21
C TYR A 316 17.39 -5.81 -15.11
N ASN A 317 18.68 -5.83 -15.39
CA ASN A 317 19.72 -6.29 -14.48
C ASN A 317 19.53 -7.77 -14.05
N THR A 318 19.18 -8.65 -15.00
CA THR A 318 19.21 -10.11 -14.87
C THR A 318 20.40 -10.71 -15.63
N LYS A 319 20.63 -12.03 -15.49
CA LYS A 319 21.60 -12.77 -16.32
C LYS A 319 20.98 -13.46 -17.54
N ILE A 320 19.75 -13.14 -17.88
CA ILE A 320 19.05 -13.69 -19.03
C ILE A 320 19.75 -13.22 -20.31
N LYS A 321 20.20 -14.16 -21.13
CA LYS A 321 20.93 -13.86 -22.37
C LYS A 321 20.03 -13.82 -23.61
N ARG A 322 18.83 -14.38 -23.52
CA ARG A 322 17.88 -14.48 -24.63
C ARG A 322 16.47 -14.22 -24.08
N LEU A 323 15.66 -13.53 -24.83
CA LEU A 323 14.25 -13.35 -24.47
C LEU A 323 13.57 -14.72 -24.34
N PRO A 324 12.63 -14.87 -23.38
CA PRO A 324 11.89 -16.11 -23.18
C PRO A 324 11.15 -16.55 -24.44
N GLU A 325 10.94 -17.85 -24.58
CA GLU A 325 10.11 -18.38 -25.67
C GLU A 325 8.66 -17.89 -25.54
N GLY A 326 7.98 -17.66 -26.65
CA GLY A 326 6.60 -17.20 -26.68
C GLY A 326 6.42 -15.69 -26.53
N MET A 327 7.48 -14.90 -26.50
CA MET A 327 7.37 -13.42 -26.41
C MET A 327 6.50 -12.81 -27.53
N GLY A 328 6.54 -13.40 -28.74
CA GLY A 328 5.73 -12.95 -29.89
C GLY A 328 4.22 -13.16 -29.71
N GLU A 329 3.80 -13.95 -28.73
CA GLU A 329 2.41 -14.25 -28.41
C GLU A 329 1.81 -13.25 -27.40
N LEU A 330 2.65 -12.39 -26.79
CA LEU A 330 2.25 -11.43 -25.76
C LEU A 330 1.61 -10.17 -26.37
N VAL A 331 0.42 -10.32 -26.94
CA VAL A 331 -0.30 -9.26 -27.69
C VAL A 331 -0.68 -8.03 -26.82
N ASN A 332 -0.72 -8.17 -25.51
CA ASN A 332 -1.07 -7.10 -24.58
C ASN A 332 0.16 -6.43 -23.93
N LEU A 333 1.38 -6.83 -24.31
CA LEU A 333 2.61 -6.27 -23.71
C LEU A 333 2.78 -4.80 -24.10
N LYS A 334 2.84 -3.92 -23.09
CA LYS A 334 2.97 -2.46 -23.22
C LYS A 334 4.34 -1.96 -22.80
N LEU A 335 4.99 -2.66 -21.87
CA LEU A 335 6.31 -2.31 -21.37
C LEU A 335 7.17 -3.57 -21.27
N LEU A 336 8.30 -3.53 -21.99
CA LEU A 336 9.40 -4.49 -21.86
C LEU A 336 10.63 -3.71 -21.44
N ASN A 337 11.21 -4.08 -20.30
CA ASN A 337 12.49 -3.57 -19.83
C ASN A 337 13.47 -4.76 -19.81
N PRO A 338 14.34 -4.89 -20.86
CA PRO A 338 15.19 -6.05 -21.07
C PRO A 338 16.44 -6.07 -20.19
#